data_8890d46bc64a7f39ac174408029d650e
#
_entry.id   8890d46bc64a7f39ac174408029d650e
#
_cell.length_a   1.000
_cell.length_b   1.000
_cell.length_c   1.000
_cell.angle_alpha   90.00
_cell.angle_beta   90.00
_cell.angle_gamma   90.00
#
_symmetry.space_group_name_H-M   'P 1'
#
loop_
_entity.id
_entity.type
_entity.pdbx_description
1 polymer ?
#
loop_
_entity_poly.entity_id
_entity_poly.type
_entity_poly.pdbx_seq_one_letter_code
_entity_poly.pdbx_strand_id
1 'polypeptide(L)'
;MAKELDGQLALVTGATRGIGRAIALALGRDGATVVGTATSDAGAAAIDSALKESAVPGAGIRLDVTDAAAVDAALADIEARFGPVAILVNNAGITRDNLLVRMKDDEWDAIMATNLKPAFRLAKACLRGMMKARRGRIVQIGSVVGSSGNPGQANYAAAKAALVGFTKSLAQEVGSRAITVNCVAPGFVDTDMTKALPEAQREALMAKIPLGRLGSPEDIAEAVAFLAGPRAAYITGVTLHVNGGMYMA
;
A
#
# COMPACT_ATOMS: atom_id res chain seq x y z
N MET A 1 0.90 26.58 -10.23
CA MET A 1 1.56 26.26 -8.93
C MET A 1 2.34 24.97 -9.13
N ALA A 2 3.55 24.85 -8.55
CA ALA A 2 4.30 23.59 -8.58
C ALA A 2 3.48 22.52 -7.84
N LYS A 3 3.48 21.30 -8.38
CA LYS A 3 2.80 20.17 -7.74
C LYS A 3 3.59 19.72 -6.51
N GLU A 4 2.90 19.25 -5.46
CA GLU A 4 3.52 18.96 -4.15
C GLU A 4 4.59 17.85 -4.20
N LEU A 5 4.47 16.91 -5.16
CA LEU A 5 5.35 15.75 -5.32
C LEU A 5 6.27 15.84 -6.56
N ASP A 6 6.37 17.04 -7.17
CA ASP A 6 7.18 17.23 -8.35
C ASP A 6 8.65 16.81 -8.11
N GLY A 7 9.23 16.11 -9.11
CA GLY A 7 10.59 15.56 -9.03
C GLY A 7 10.78 14.38 -8.06
N GLN A 8 9.70 13.79 -7.50
CA GLN A 8 9.78 12.63 -6.63
C GLN A 8 9.39 11.35 -7.36
N LEU A 9 10.15 10.28 -7.12
CA LEU A 9 9.81 8.93 -7.59
C LEU A 9 8.97 8.20 -6.53
N ALA A 10 7.79 7.74 -6.92
CA ALA A 10 6.91 6.90 -6.12
C ALA A 10 6.90 5.46 -6.64
N LEU A 11 7.16 4.50 -5.77
CA LEU A 11 6.99 3.07 -6.04
C LEU A 11 5.73 2.57 -5.34
N VAL A 12 4.78 2.04 -6.12
CA VAL A 12 3.49 1.51 -5.61
C VAL A 12 3.39 0.02 -5.98
N THR A 13 3.36 -0.85 -4.98
CA THR A 13 3.21 -2.28 -5.23
C THR A 13 1.74 -2.68 -5.44
N GLY A 14 1.48 -3.59 -6.40
CA GLY A 14 0.13 -4.06 -6.70
C GLY A 14 -0.77 -2.96 -7.29
N ALA A 15 -0.26 -2.20 -8.27
CA ALA A 15 -0.91 -1.01 -8.83
C ALA A 15 -1.82 -1.29 -10.04
N THR A 16 -2.12 -2.56 -10.35
CA THR A 16 -2.91 -2.92 -11.54
C THR A 16 -4.37 -2.44 -11.47
N ARG A 17 -4.97 -2.45 -10.28
CA ARG A 17 -6.40 -2.16 -10.04
C ARG A 17 -6.67 -1.71 -8.62
N GLY A 18 -7.92 -1.33 -8.36
CA GLY A 18 -8.43 -1.00 -7.01
C GLY A 18 -7.60 0.07 -6.31
N ILE A 19 -7.32 -0.14 -5.04
CA ILE A 19 -6.61 0.81 -4.18
C ILE A 19 -5.23 1.17 -4.75
N GLY A 20 -4.44 0.17 -5.19
CA GLY A 20 -3.09 0.43 -5.71
C GLY A 20 -3.09 1.30 -6.96
N ARG A 21 -4.04 1.10 -7.90
CA ARG A 21 -4.20 1.95 -9.08
C ARG A 21 -4.61 3.37 -8.70
N ALA A 22 -5.58 3.52 -7.81
CA ALA A 22 -6.02 4.83 -7.36
C ALA A 22 -4.89 5.61 -6.67
N ILE A 23 -4.08 4.94 -5.84
CA ILE A 23 -2.89 5.54 -5.21
C ILE A 23 -1.89 5.99 -6.28
N ALA A 24 -1.57 5.14 -7.26
CA ALA A 24 -0.64 5.47 -8.33
C ALA A 24 -1.07 6.73 -9.09
N LEU A 25 -2.35 6.82 -9.43
CA LEU A 25 -2.93 7.98 -10.13
C LEU A 25 -2.96 9.24 -9.26
N ALA A 26 -3.30 9.13 -7.97
CA ALA A 26 -3.32 10.27 -7.05
C ALA A 26 -1.93 10.86 -6.85
N LEU A 27 -0.91 10.01 -6.61
CA LEU A 27 0.48 10.48 -6.49
C LEU A 27 0.97 11.14 -7.79
N GLY A 28 0.61 10.57 -8.95
CA GLY A 28 0.94 11.16 -10.25
C GLY A 28 0.24 12.50 -10.51
N ARG A 29 -1.05 12.62 -10.17
CA ARG A 29 -1.79 13.88 -10.22
C ARG A 29 -1.07 14.96 -9.41
N ASP A 30 -0.52 14.60 -8.25
CA ASP A 30 0.20 15.50 -7.35
C ASP A 30 1.65 15.74 -7.79
N GLY A 31 2.11 15.15 -8.92
CA GLY A 31 3.37 15.45 -9.60
C GLY A 31 4.47 14.40 -9.50
N ALA A 32 4.23 13.30 -8.80
CA ALA A 32 5.22 12.23 -8.74
C ALA A 32 5.41 11.53 -10.10
N THR A 33 6.63 11.09 -10.39
CA THR A 33 6.87 10.00 -11.33
C THR A 33 6.49 8.70 -10.64
N VAL A 34 5.67 7.86 -11.27
CA VAL A 34 5.12 6.67 -10.60
C VAL A 34 5.59 5.38 -11.25
N VAL A 35 6.19 4.51 -10.47
CA VAL A 35 6.43 3.12 -10.88
C VAL A 35 5.44 2.23 -10.14
N GLY A 36 4.55 1.58 -10.88
CA GLY A 36 3.60 0.61 -10.35
C GLY A 36 4.04 -0.82 -10.63
N THR A 37 3.81 -1.76 -9.70
CA THR A 37 4.15 -3.16 -9.93
C THR A 37 2.95 -4.07 -10.09
N ALA A 38 3.12 -5.12 -10.87
CA ALA A 38 2.16 -6.21 -11.09
C ALA A 38 2.87 -7.56 -11.16
N THR A 39 2.17 -8.64 -10.88
CA THR A 39 2.76 -10.01 -10.94
C THR A 39 2.83 -10.58 -12.36
N SER A 40 2.26 -9.91 -13.37
CA SER A 40 2.25 -10.35 -14.78
C SER A 40 2.60 -9.21 -15.72
N ASP A 41 3.07 -9.56 -16.92
CA ASP A 41 3.36 -8.58 -17.97
C ASP A 41 2.10 -7.84 -18.43
N ALA A 42 0.97 -8.54 -18.52
CA ALA A 42 -0.32 -7.92 -18.82
C ALA A 42 -0.73 -6.89 -17.75
N GLY A 43 -0.46 -7.19 -16.48
CA GLY A 43 -0.70 -6.25 -15.38
C GLY A 43 0.22 -5.03 -15.44
N ALA A 44 1.50 -5.21 -15.79
CA ALA A 44 2.44 -4.11 -15.99
C ALA A 44 1.99 -3.21 -17.16
N ALA A 45 1.61 -3.80 -18.29
CA ALA A 45 1.08 -3.06 -19.44
C ALA A 45 -0.23 -2.30 -19.10
N ALA A 46 -1.10 -2.86 -18.26
CA ALA A 46 -2.30 -2.17 -17.80
C ALA A 46 -1.98 -0.95 -16.92
N ILE A 47 -0.91 -1.02 -16.12
CA ILE A 47 -0.40 0.13 -15.35
C ILE A 47 0.13 1.20 -16.30
N ASP A 48 0.97 0.83 -17.29
CA ASP A 48 1.49 1.76 -18.30
C ASP A 48 0.36 2.52 -19.00
N SER A 49 -0.69 1.79 -19.45
CA SER A 49 -1.85 2.38 -20.11
C SER A 49 -2.56 3.38 -19.19
N ALA A 50 -2.81 3.00 -17.94
CA ALA A 50 -3.51 3.86 -16.98
C ALA A 50 -2.71 5.14 -16.65
N LEU A 51 -1.39 5.04 -16.49
CA LEU A 51 -0.52 6.19 -16.25
C LEU A 51 -0.51 7.12 -17.48
N LYS A 52 -0.39 6.55 -18.68
CA LYS A 52 -0.40 7.31 -19.94
C LYS A 52 -1.73 8.02 -20.18
N GLU A 53 -2.86 7.36 -19.99
CA GLU A 53 -4.21 7.95 -20.11
C GLU A 53 -4.41 9.11 -19.15
N SER A 54 -3.77 9.06 -17.97
CA SER A 54 -3.84 10.09 -16.94
C SER A 54 -2.72 11.13 -17.04
N ALA A 55 -1.90 11.08 -18.09
CA ALA A 55 -0.73 11.94 -18.29
C ALA A 55 0.25 11.94 -17.07
N VAL A 56 0.39 10.81 -16.41
CA VAL A 56 1.32 10.58 -15.29
C VAL A 56 2.62 10.00 -15.82
N PRO A 57 3.78 10.62 -15.56
CA PRO A 57 5.07 10.04 -15.92
C PRO A 57 5.37 8.80 -15.09
N GLY A 58 5.92 7.76 -15.70
CA GLY A 58 6.26 6.55 -14.98
C GLY A 58 6.23 5.27 -15.81
N ALA A 59 6.12 4.13 -15.14
CA ALA A 59 6.08 2.82 -15.79
C ALA A 59 5.36 1.76 -14.95
N GLY A 60 4.78 0.77 -15.62
CA GLY A 60 4.39 -0.51 -15.04
C GLY A 60 5.55 -1.51 -15.10
N ILE A 61 5.82 -2.22 -14.01
CA ILE A 61 6.89 -3.20 -13.94
C ILE A 61 6.33 -4.53 -13.44
N ARG A 62 6.74 -5.64 -14.11
CA ARG A 62 6.46 -6.96 -13.57
C ARG A 62 7.36 -7.23 -12.38
N LEU A 63 6.75 -7.50 -11.23
CA LEU A 63 7.46 -7.85 -10.00
C LEU A 63 6.60 -8.75 -9.12
N ASP A 64 7.09 -9.94 -8.82
CA ASP A 64 6.61 -10.72 -7.69
C ASP A 64 7.37 -10.28 -6.43
N VAL A 65 6.68 -9.59 -5.53
CA VAL A 65 7.27 -9.06 -4.31
C VAL A 65 7.72 -10.14 -3.32
N THR A 66 7.34 -11.40 -3.53
CA THR A 66 7.77 -12.54 -2.70
C THR A 66 9.17 -13.02 -3.07
N ASP A 67 9.62 -12.78 -4.30
CA ASP A 67 10.95 -13.12 -4.79
C ASP A 67 11.96 -12.02 -4.40
N ALA A 68 12.91 -12.39 -3.55
CA ALA A 68 13.91 -11.44 -3.05
C ALA A 68 14.87 -10.96 -4.15
N ALA A 69 15.31 -11.88 -5.02
CA ALA A 69 16.25 -11.52 -6.09
C ALA A 69 15.57 -10.63 -7.15
N ALA A 70 14.31 -10.92 -7.46
CA ALA A 70 13.51 -10.09 -8.35
C ALA A 70 13.29 -8.68 -7.79
N VAL A 71 13.07 -8.54 -6.47
CA VAL A 71 12.92 -7.24 -5.79
C VAL A 71 14.22 -6.43 -5.91
N ASP A 72 15.37 -7.03 -5.62
CA ASP A 72 16.66 -6.33 -5.69
C ASP A 72 16.98 -5.90 -7.13
N ALA A 73 16.76 -6.76 -8.12
CA ALA A 73 16.97 -6.46 -9.53
C ALA A 73 16.01 -5.36 -10.03
N ALA A 74 14.74 -5.44 -9.68
CA ALA A 74 13.74 -4.44 -10.06
C ALA A 74 14.07 -3.06 -9.48
N LEU A 75 14.46 -2.98 -8.21
CA LEU A 75 14.85 -1.71 -7.59
C LEU A 75 16.09 -1.10 -8.24
N ALA A 76 17.09 -1.92 -8.59
CA ALA A 76 18.27 -1.45 -9.31
C ALA A 76 17.90 -0.86 -10.69
N ASP A 77 17.03 -1.53 -11.46
CA ASP A 77 16.51 -1.01 -12.74
C ASP A 77 15.71 0.29 -12.55
N ILE A 78 14.83 0.33 -11.56
CA ILE A 78 14.03 1.52 -11.25
C ILE A 78 14.93 2.70 -10.92
N GLU A 79 15.92 2.51 -10.04
CA GLU A 79 16.84 3.58 -9.65
C GLU A 79 17.71 4.06 -10.81
N ALA A 80 18.13 3.15 -11.71
CA ALA A 80 18.90 3.51 -12.89
C ALA A 80 18.09 4.34 -13.91
N ARG A 81 16.79 4.07 -14.04
CA ARG A 81 15.90 4.73 -15.01
C ARG A 81 15.26 6.00 -14.51
N PHE A 82 14.87 6.03 -13.26
CA PHE A 82 14.01 7.09 -12.69
C PHE A 82 14.64 7.82 -11.49
N GLY A 83 15.80 7.34 -11.01
CA GLY A 83 16.43 7.85 -9.80
C GLY A 83 15.94 7.17 -8.51
N PRO A 84 16.41 7.63 -7.34
CA PRO A 84 16.12 6.99 -6.07
C PRO A 84 14.65 7.10 -5.69
N VAL A 85 14.09 6.02 -5.14
CA VAL A 85 12.71 5.99 -4.64
C VAL A 85 12.56 6.92 -3.45
N ALA A 86 11.75 7.96 -3.60
CA ALA A 86 11.44 8.93 -2.54
C ALA A 86 10.16 8.58 -1.76
N ILE A 87 9.21 7.89 -2.43
CA ILE A 87 7.93 7.49 -1.86
C ILE A 87 7.75 5.99 -2.12
N LEU A 88 7.59 5.20 -1.06
CA LEU A 88 7.29 3.77 -1.14
C LEU A 88 5.89 3.52 -0.58
N VAL A 89 5.03 2.90 -1.39
CA VAL A 89 3.71 2.43 -0.95
C VAL A 89 3.64 0.91 -1.05
N ASN A 90 3.65 0.24 0.09
CA ASN A 90 3.49 -1.20 0.20
C ASN A 90 2.00 -1.53 0.23
N ASN A 91 1.42 -1.76 -0.96
CA ASN A 91 0.00 -2.06 -1.13
C ASN A 91 -0.27 -3.51 -1.55
N ALA A 92 0.65 -4.18 -2.25
CA ALA A 92 0.46 -5.56 -2.67
C ALA A 92 0.07 -6.47 -1.50
N GLY A 93 -0.93 -7.31 -1.74
CA GLY A 93 -1.41 -8.23 -0.72
C GLY A 93 -2.49 -9.17 -1.27
N ILE A 94 -2.68 -10.27 -0.56
CA ILE A 94 -3.68 -11.31 -0.85
C ILE A 94 -4.48 -11.64 0.41
N THR A 95 -5.58 -12.36 0.25
CA THR A 95 -6.29 -13.05 1.33
C THR A 95 -6.28 -14.57 1.11
N ARG A 96 -6.30 -15.33 2.20
CA ARG A 96 -6.49 -16.78 2.24
C ARG A 96 -7.34 -17.08 3.47
N ASP A 97 -8.66 -16.85 3.30
CA ASP A 97 -9.59 -16.88 4.41
C ASP A 97 -10.00 -18.32 4.73
N ASN A 98 -9.81 -18.73 6.00
CA ASN A 98 -10.22 -20.01 6.52
C ASN A 98 -10.38 -19.93 8.05
N LEU A 99 -11.31 -20.69 8.61
CA LEU A 99 -11.39 -20.81 10.08
C LEU A 99 -10.09 -21.41 10.63
N LEU A 100 -9.60 -20.89 11.75
CA LEU A 100 -8.30 -21.30 12.32
C LEU A 100 -8.17 -22.82 12.48
N VAL A 101 -9.24 -23.50 12.91
CA VAL A 101 -9.28 -24.96 13.07
C VAL A 101 -9.07 -25.74 11.75
N ARG A 102 -9.25 -25.08 10.61
CA ARG A 102 -9.10 -25.67 9.26
C ARG A 102 -7.98 -25.04 8.46
N MET A 103 -7.41 -23.94 8.98
CA MET A 103 -6.35 -23.19 8.30
C MET A 103 -5.11 -24.06 8.20
N LYS A 104 -4.54 -24.12 6.99
CA LYS A 104 -3.31 -24.86 6.71
C LYS A 104 -2.09 -23.95 6.86
N ASP A 105 -0.94 -24.54 7.13
CA ASP A 105 0.32 -23.79 7.25
C ASP A 105 0.67 -23.04 5.97
N ASP A 106 0.40 -23.62 4.79
CA ASP A 106 0.62 -22.97 3.50
C ASP A 106 -0.26 -21.72 3.29
N GLU A 107 -1.50 -21.71 3.81
CA GLU A 107 -2.38 -20.54 3.78
C GLU A 107 -1.85 -19.43 4.70
N TRP A 108 -1.31 -19.80 5.86
CA TRP A 108 -0.66 -18.87 6.78
C TRP A 108 0.63 -18.30 6.18
N ASP A 109 1.51 -19.16 5.69
CA ASP A 109 2.81 -18.78 5.15
C ASP A 109 2.67 -17.92 3.90
N ALA A 110 1.71 -18.20 3.02
CA ALA A 110 1.42 -17.40 1.84
C ALA A 110 1.06 -15.95 2.21
N ILE A 111 0.26 -15.77 3.28
CA ILE A 111 -0.12 -14.43 3.76
C ILE A 111 1.10 -13.70 4.33
N MET A 112 1.90 -14.35 5.17
CA MET A 112 3.11 -13.73 5.74
C MET A 112 4.13 -13.38 4.65
N ALA A 113 4.32 -14.29 3.69
CA ALA A 113 5.25 -14.10 2.57
C ALA A 113 4.84 -12.96 1.63
N THR A 114 3.53 -12.75 1.42
CA THR A 114 3.04 -11.75 0.46
C THR A 114 2.70 -10.41 1.12
N ASN A 115 2.07 -10.42 2.31
CA ASN A 115 1.52 -9.19 2.90
C ASN A 115 2.49 -8.50 3.88
N LEU A 116 3.46 -9.22 4.47
CA LEU A 116 4.36 -8.68 5.49
C LEU A 116 5.81 -8.62 5.05
N LYS A 117 6.38 -9.75 4.62
CA LYS A 117 7.80 -9.87 4.31
C LYS A 117 8.27 -8.90 3.19
N PRO A 118 7.49 -8.65 2.12
CA PRO A 118 7.85 -7.68 1.10
C PRO A 118 7.93 -6.24 1.62
N ALA A 119 7.04 -5.85 2.55
CA ALA A 119 7.07 -4.52 3.14
C ALA A 119 8.40 -4.24 3.85
N PHE A 120 8.92 -5.23 4.59
CA PHE A 120 10.25 -5.17 5.18
C PHE A 120 11.34 -5.07 4.10
N ARG A 121 11.33 -5.93 3.07
CA ARG A 121 12.37 -5.96 2.04
C ARG A 121 12.45 -4.66 1.25
N LEU A 122 11.32 -4.20 0.74
CA LEU A 122 11.24 -2.97 -0.04
C LEU A 122 11.62 -1.74 0.79
N ALA A 123 11.14 -1.65 2.04
CA ALA A 123 11.55 -0.57 2.94
C ALA A 123 13.06 -0.57 3.14
N LYS A 124 13.66 -1.72 3.50
CA LYS A 124 15.10 -1.86 3.71
C LYS A 124 15.91 -1.44 2.47
N ALA A 125 15.48 -1.84 1.29
CA ALA A 125 16.18 -1.52 0.04
C ALA A 125 16.08 -0.01 -0.31
N CYS A 126 14.90 0.61 -0.17
CA CYS A 126 14.70 2.04 -0.45
C CYS A 126 15.39 2.95 0.59
N LEU A 127 15.52 2.49 1.85
CA LEU A 127 16.03 3.31 2.94
C LEU A 127 17.41 3.89 2.68
N ARG A 128 18.32 3.17 2.01
CA ARG A 128 19.67 3.67 1.72
C ARG A 128 19.63 4.98 0.92
N GLY A 129 18.82 5.01 -0.13
CA GLY A 129 18.60 6.21 -0.95
C GLY A 129 17.92 7.34 -0.17
N MET A 130 16.84 7.02 0.57
CA MET A 130 16.11 7.98 1.39
C MET A 130 16.98 8.61 2.49
N MET A 131 17.80 7.80 3.18
CA MET A 131 18.72 8.29 4.23
C MET A 131 19.81 9.21 3.66
N LYS A 132 20.36 8.89 2.48
CA LYS A 132 21.33 9.74 1.78
C LYS A 132 20.69 11.08 1.37
N ALA A 133 19.48 11.03 0.85
CA ALA A 133 18.71 12.22 0.45
C ALA A 133 18.17 13.03 1.67
N ARG A 134 18.18 12.46 2.87
CA ARG A 134 17.51 12.98 4.08
C ARG A 134 16.04 13.34 3.79
N ARG A 135 15.37 12.50 3.03
CA ARG A 135 13.97 12.64 2.62
C ARG A 135 13.42 11.28 2.23
N GLY A 136 12.26 10.93 2.73
CA GLY A 136 11.56 9.71 2.33
C GLY A 136 10.16 9.63 2.92
N ARG A 137 9.30 8.90 2.23
CA ARG A 137 7.94 8.60 2.66
C ARG A 137 7.66 7.13 2.47
N ILE A 138 7.33 6.43 3.53
CA ILE A 138 6.94 5.02 3.47
C ILE A 138 5.52 4.91 3.99
N VAL A 139 4.61 4.40 3.15
CA VAL A 139 3.22 4.18 3.51
C VAL A 139 2.88 2.69 3.37
N GLN A 140 2.48 2.09 4.47
CA GLN A 140 2.00 0.71 4.50
C GLN A 140 0.48 0.70 4.31
N ILE A 141 -0.03 -0.16 3.44
CA ILE A 141 -1.48 -0.38 3.36
C ILE A 141 -1.85 -1.53 4.30
N GLY A 142 -2.33 -1.12 5.46
CA GLY A 142 -2.86 -1.99 6.50
C GLY A 142 -4.27 -2.53 6.19
N SER A 143 -5.07 -2.67 7.21
CA SER A 143 -6.51 -2.98 7.13
C SER A 143 -7.14 -2.72 8.49
N VAL A 144 -8.43 -2.35 8.50
CA VAL A 144 -9.23 -2.34 9.72
C VAL A 144 -9.20 -3.70 10.44
N VAL A 145 -9.11 -4.79 9.68
CA VAL A 145 -9.03 -6.17 10.20
C VAL A 145 -7.78 -6.40 11.04
N GLY A 146 -6.68 -5.69 10.76
CA GLY A 146 -5.47 -5.73 11.61
C GLY A 146 -5.68 -5.15 13.01
N SER A 147 -6.70 -4.30 13.20
CA SER A 147 -7.04 -3.70 14.50
C SER A 147 -8.24 -4.37 15.17
N SER A 148 -9.28 -4.70 14.40
CA SER A 148 -10.54 -5.27 14.94
C SER A 148 -10.56 -6.80 14.95
N GLY A 149 -9.72 -7.47 14.17
CA GLY A 149 -9.89 -8.88 13.83
C GLY A 149 -11.09 -9.11 12.90
N ASN A 150 -11.15 -10.31 12.32
CA ASN A 150 -12.31 -10.80 11.59
C ASN A 150 -12.31 -12.34 11.60
N PRO A 151 -13.43 -13.02 11.88
CA PRO A 151 -13.52 -14.47 11.81
C PRO A 151 -13.07 -15.00 10.44
N GLY A 152 -12.26 -16.06 10.44
CA GLY A 152 -11.71 -16.66 9.22
C GLY A 152 -10.48 -15.94 8.63
N GLN A 153 -10.00 -14.86 9.24
CA GLN A 153 -8.87 -14.06 8.76
C GLN A 153 -7.73 -13.94 9.78
N ALA A 154 -7.51 -14.94 10.61
CA ALA A 154 -6.48 -14.91 11.65
C ALA A 154 -5.08 -14.62 11.06
N ASN A 155 -4.70 -15.26 9.95
CA ASN A 155 -3.46 -15.02 9.20
C ASN A 155 -3.38 -13.59 8.64
N TYR A 156 -4.43 -13.13 7.99
CA TYR A 156 -4.49 -11.79 7.40
C TYR A 156 -4.46 -10.70 8.49
N ALA A 157 -5.24 -10.87 9.56
CA ALA A 157 -5.25 -9.96 10.70
C ALA A 157 -3.85 -9.86 11.33
N ALA A 158 -3.19 -11.00 11.56
CA ALA A 158 -1.84 -11.04 12.10
C ALA A 158 -0.84 -10.28 11.21
N ALA A 159 -0.85 -10.51 9.89
CA ALA A 159 0.05 -9.82 8.97
C ALA A 159 -0.21 -8.30 8.94
N LYS A 160 -1.49 -7.88 8.93
CA LYS A 160 -1.85 -6.45 8.91
C LYS A 160 -1.60 -5.76 10.25
N ALA A 161 -1.75 -6.44 11.38
CA ALA A 161 -1.33 -5.95 12.69
C ALA A 161 0.19 -5.82 12.80
N ALA A 162 0.94 -6.78 12.25
CA ALA A 162 2.40 -6.71 12.22
C ALA A 162 2.92 -5.50 11.43
N LEU A 163 2.25 -5.08 10.34
CA LEU A 163 2.61 -3.85 9.62
C LEU A 163 2.49 -2.60 10.51
N VAL A 164 1.55 -2.56 11.45
CA VAL A 164 1.42 -1.45 12.40
C VAL A 164 2.61 -1.39 13.35
N GLY A 165 3.01 -2.53 13.92
CA GLY A 165 4.20 -2.63 14.76
C GLY A 165 5.48 -2.26 13.99
N PHE A 166 5.63 -2.78 12.78
CA PHE A 166 6.74 -2.46 11.87
C PHE A 166 6.81 -0.95 11.55
N THR A 167 5.67 -0.34 11.24
CA THR A 167 5.54 1.10 10.98
C THR A 167 6.07 1.93 12.15
N LYS A 168 5.65 1.63 13.37
CA LYS A 168 6.05 2.36 14.58
C LYS A 168 7.55 2.24 14.86
N SER A 169 8.09 1.03 14.78
CA SER A 169 9.50 0.77 15.03
C SER A 169 10.38 1.49 14.00
N LEU A 170 10.06 1.33 12.71
CA LEU A 170 10.82 1.95 11.65
C LEU A 170 10.73 3.48 11.68
N ALA A 171 9.56 4.06 12.04
CA ALA A 171 9.40 5.50 12.19
C ALA A 171 10.36 6.09 13.24
N GLN A 172 10.55 5.41 14.36
CA GLN A 172 11.51 5.82 15.39
C GLN A 172 12.97 5.74 14.91
N GLU A 173 13.30 4.68 14.16
CA GLU A 173 14.64 4.44 13.65
C GLU A 173 15.09 5.50 12.63
N VAL A 174 14.19 5.92 11.73
CA VAL A 174 14.55 6.78 10.58
C VAL A 174 14.10 8.23 10.69
N GLY A 175 13.35 8.59 11.72
CA GLY A 175 12.79 9.95 11.88
C GLY A 175 13.85 11.05 11.90
N SER A 176 15.05 10.81 12.49
CA SER A 176 16.19 11.74 12.48
C SER A 176 16.73 12.04 11.06
N ARG A 177 16.33 11.28 10.07
CA ARG A 177 16.67 11.45 8.65
C ARG A 177 15.57 12.13 7.83
N ALA A 178 14.56 12.71 8.46
CA ALA A 178 13.41 13.32 7.83
C ALA A 178 12.61 12.34 6.94
N ILE A 179 12.63 11.05 7.30
CA ILE A 179 11.85 9.99 6.68
C ILE A 179 10.64 9.72 7.56
N THR A 180 9.44 9.77 6.98
CA THR A 180 8.21 9.38 7.70
C THR A 180 7.77 7.99 7.28
N VAL A 181 7.24 7.23 8.24
CA VAL A 181 6.70 5.89 8.02
C VAL A 181 5.33 5.82 8.65
N ASN A 182 4.30 5.60 7.85
CA ASN A 182 2.91 5.59 8.31
C ASN A 182 2.15 4.37 7.74
N CYS A 183 1.06 4.03 8.37
CA CYS A 183 0.14 2.99 7.92
C CYS A 183 -1.22 3.63 7.61
N VAL A 184 -1.80 3.33 6.45
CA VAL A 184 -3.20 3.60 6.15
C VAL A 184 -3.96 2.30 6.34
N ALA A 185 -5.01 2.30 7.14
CA ALA A 185 -5.85 1.14 7.44
C ALA A 185 -7.25 1.30 6.80
N PRO A 186 -7.45 0.79 5.57
CA PRO A 186 -8.74 0.81 4.92
C PRO A 186 -9.78 -0.01 5.69
N GLY A 187 -11.05 0.42 5.62
CA GLY A 187 -12.21 -0.40 5.90
C GLY A 187 -12.61 -1.26 4.70
N PHE A 188 -13.91 -1.50 4.52
CA PHE A 188 -14.42 -2.12 3.31
C PHE A 188 -14.49 -1.09 2.18
N VAL A 189 -13.75 -1.38 1.10
CA VAL A 189 -13.62 -0.53 -0.09
C VAL A 189 -14.27 -1.22 -1.28
N ASP A 190 -15.02 -0.47 -2.08
CA ASP A 190 -15.68 -0.95 -3.30
C ASP A 190 -14.64 -1.30 -4.37
N THR A 191 -14.22 -2.55 -4.37
CA THR A 191 -13.27 -3.13 -5.31
C THR A 191 -13.88 -4.40 -5.93
N ASP A 192 -13.21 -4.99 -6.91
CA ASP A 192 -13.66 -6.25 -7.51
C ASP A 192 -13.89 -7.35 -6.45
N MET A 193 -13.12 -7.30 -5.35
CA MET A 193 -13.24 -8.26 -4.24
C MET A 193 -14.56 -8.10 -3.48
N THR A 194 -14.99 -6.87 -3.22
CA THR A 194 -16.25 -6.59 -2.50
C THR A 194 -17.46 -6.68 -3.42
N LYS A 195 -17.30 -6.38 -4.73
CA LYS A 195 -18.36 -6.55 -5.74
C LYS A 195 -18.75 -8.01 -5.96
N ALA A 196 -17.83 -8.94 -5.72
CA ALA A 196 -18.09 -10.37 -5.82
C ALA A 196 -18.90 -10.94 -4.65
N LEU A 197 -19.14 -10.17 -3.58
CA LEU A 197 -19.91 -10.60 -2.42
C LEU A 197 -21.42 -10.60 -2.73
N PRO A 198 -22.19 -11.58 -2.20
CA PRO A 198 -23.65 -11.57 -2.25
C PRO A 198 -24.23 -10.28 -1.63
N GLU A 199 -25.35 -9.79 -2.17
CA GLU A 199 -25.97 -8.53 -1.75
C GLU A 199 -26.25 -8.48 -0.23
N ALA A 200 -26.81 -9.54 0.34
CA ALA A 200 -27.04 -9.62 1.79
C ALA A 200 -25.79 -9.46 2.64
N GLN A 201 -24.63 -9.93 2.13
CA GLN A 201 -23.34 -9.72 2.82
C GLN A 201 -22.86 -8.28 2.68
N ARG A 202 -23.07 -7.65 1.53
CA ARG A 202 -22.73 -6.23 1.32
C ARG A 202 -23.58 -5.33 2.24
N GLU A 203 -24.86 -5.58 2.36
CA GLU A 203 -25.75 -4.87 3.28
C GLU A 203 -25.32 -5.03 4.73
N ALA A 204 -25.00 -6.26 5.15
CA ALA A 204 -24.51 -6.54 6.50
C ALA A 204 -23.14 -5.85 6.79
N LEU A 205 -22.31 -5.66 5.78
CA LEU A 205 -21.07 -4.89 5.90
C LEU A 205 -21.35 -3.39 5.99
N MET A 206 -22.23 -2.86 5.15
CA MET A 206 -22.62 -1.44 5.17
C MET A 206 -23.25 -1.04 6.51
N ALA A 207 -24.06 -1.92 7.11
CA ALA A 207 -24.66 -1.68 8.43
C ALA A 207 -23.63 -1.48 9.56
N LYS A 208 -22.37 -1.95 9.37
CA LYS A 208 -21.28 -1.75 10.33
C LYS A 208 -20.50 -0.45 10.10
N ILE A 209 -20.79 0.30 9.05
CA ILE A 209 -20.07 1.50 8.67
C ILE A 209 -20.92 2.73 9.05
N PRO A 210 -20.52 3.53 10.04
CA PRO A 210 -21.28 4.73 10.43
C PRO A 210 -21.60 5.71 9.29
N LEU A 211 -20.68 5.86 8.31
CA LEU A 211 -20.95 6.69 7.12
C LEU A 211 -21.91 6.06 6.11
N GLY A 212 -22.41 4.84 6.34
CA GLY A 212 -23.46 4.18 5.56
C GLY A 212 -23.09 3.81 4.13
N ARG A 213 -21.78 3.84 3.76
CA ARG A 213 -21.30 3.45 2.45
C ARG A 213 -19.97 2.71 2.52
N LEU A 214 -19.69 1.91 1.51
CA LEU A 214 -18.32 1.42 1.28
C LEU A 214 -17.41 2.61 0.93
N GLY A 215 -16.14 2.51 1.30
CA GLY A 215 -15.12 3.44 0.79
C GLY A 215 -14.88 3.22 -0.69
N SER A 216 -14.45 4.25 -1.40
CA SER A 216 -13.91 4.10 -2.75
C SER A 216 -12.38 3.89 -2.69
N PRO A 217 -11.75 3.33 -3.73
CA PRO A 217 -10.30 3.33 -3.85
C PRO A 217 -9.68 4.72 -3.71
N GLU A 218 -10.39 5.75 -4.17
CA GLU A 218 -9.99 7.16 -4.10
C GLU A 218 -9.98 7.68 -2.67
N ASP A 219 -10.93 7.27 -1.80
CA ASP A 219 -10.91 7.64 -0.36
C ASP A 219 -9.57 7.22 0.29
N ILE A 220 -9.03 6.07 -0.10
CA ILE A 220 -7.75 5.57 0.41
C ILE A 220 -6.58 6.30 -0.26
N ALA A 221 -6.67 6.53 -1.57
CA ALA A 221 -5.61 7.16 -2.35
C ALA A 221 -5.34 8.60 -1.89
N GLU A 222 -6.37 9.37 -1.56
CA GLU A 222 -6.23 10.74 -1.03
C GLU A 222 -5.51 10.74 0.33
N ALA A 223 -5.82 9.79 1.21
CA ALA A 223 -5.12 9.65 2.48
C ALA A 223 -3.63 9.31 2.30
N VAL A 224 -3.32 8.42 1.34
CA VAL A 224 -1.93 8.08 0.99
C VAL A 224 -1.21 9.27 0.38
N ALA A 225 -1.82 10.00 -0.55
CA ALA A 225 -1.25 11.19 -1.18
C ALA A 225 -0.96 12.29 -0.13
N PHE A 226 -1.87 12.51 0.81
CA PHE A 226 -1.63 13.42 1.94
C PHE A 226 -0.41 12.99 2.77
N LEU A 227 -0.31 11.72 3.17
CA LEU A 227 0.81 11.21 3.97
C LEU A 227 2.14 11.21 3.20
N ALA A 228 2.11 11.08 1.88
CA ALA A 228 3.28 11.19 1.01
C ALA A 228 3.73 12.64 0.80
N GLY A 229 2.85 13.59 0.98
CA GLY A 229 3.06 15.02 0.72
C GLY A 229 3.81 15.76 1.83
N PRO A 230 4.20 17.02 1.55
CA PRO A 230 4.91 17.88 2.51
C PRO A 230 4.02 18.29 3.69
N ARG A 231 2.70 18.32 3.51
CA ARG A 231 1.73 18.67 4.58
C ARG A 231 1.73 17.68 5.74
N ALA A 232 2.17 16.43 5.51
CA ALA A 232 2.31 15.39 6.52
C ALA A 232 3.75 15.25 7.05
N ALA A 233 4.62 16.25 6.86
CA ALA A 233 6.04 16.15 7.22
C ALA A 233 6.29 15.91 8.72
N TYR A 234 5.32 16.24 9.60
CA TYR A 234 5.40 16.02 11.04
C TYR A 234 4.54 14.83 11.52
N ILE A 235 4.07 14.00 10.58
CA ILE A 235 3.25 12.81 10.87
C ILE A 235 4.10 11.58 10.58
N THR A 236 4.43 10.81 11.62
CA THR A 236 5.16 9.54 11.48
C THR A 236 4.76 8.55 12.59
N GLY A 237 4.78 7.26 12.28
CA GLY A 237 4.43 6.18 13.20
C GLY A 237 2.91 6.01 13.42
N VAL A 238 2.06 6.76 12.70
CA VAL A 238 0.60 6.69 12.86
C VAL A 238 -0.01 5.55 12.05
N THR A 239 -1.16 5.07 12.53
CA THR A 239 -2.11 4.30 11.73
C THR A 239 -3.31 5.19 11.45
N LEU A 240 -3.45 5.65 10.20
CA LEU A 240 -4.58 6.43 9.75
C LEU A 240 -5.70 5.50 9.30
N HIS A 241 -6.77 5.45 10.09
CA HIS A 241 -7.96 4.65 9.80
C HIS A 241 -8.85 5.37 8.78
N VAL A 242 -9.02 4.76 7.58
CA VAL A 242 -9.87 5.27 6.50
C VAL A 242 -10.96 4.22 6.24
N ASN A 243 -11.98 4.22 7.09
CA ASN A 243 -12.93 3.10 7.19
C ASN A 243 -14.38 3.52 7.45
N GLY A 244 -14.71 4.81 7.26
CA GLY A 244 -16.06 5.32 7.45
C GLY A 244 -16.58 5.24 8.90
N GLY A 245 -15.67 5.14 9.87
CA GLY A 245 -16.02 5.00 11.29
C GLY A 245 -16.24 3.56 11.76
N MET A 246 -15.99 2.57 10.90
CA MET A 246 -16.13 1.15 11.24
C MET A 246 -15.24 0.72 12.43
N TYR A 247 -14.10 1.35 12.57
CA TYR A 247 -13.21 1.22 13.72
C TYR A 247 -12.70 2.60 14.11
N MET A 248 -12.84 2.94 15.38
CA MET A 248 -12.36 4.19 15.99
C MET A 248 -11.28 3.82 17.01
N ALA A 249 -10.05 4.35 16.85
CA ALA A 249 -8.91 4.12 17.75
C ALA A 249 -8.78 5.25 18.76
#